data_ded2890abc2ccb66a0a034060526934a
#
_entry.id   ded2890abc2ccb66a0a034060526934a
#
_cell.length_a   1.000
_cell.length_b   1.000
_cell.length_c   1.000
_cell.angle_alpha   90.00
_cell.angle_beta   90.00
_cell.angle_gamma   90.00
#
_symmetry.space_group_name_H-M   'P 1'
#
loop_
_entity.id
_entity.type
_entity.pdbx_description
1 polymer ?
#
loop_
_entity_poly.entity_id
_entity_poly.type
_entity_poly.pdbx_seq_one_letter_code
_entity_poly.pdbx_strand_id
1 'polypeptide(L)'
;MSNDFKKERTDLAAAFRWAARLNMHEAVANHFSFAVSEDGSQFLLNPIGIHFSQICASDLILIDSNNSTTMSQPNAPDPTAWAIHGAMHRNNPQARCILHAHPKY
;
A
#
# COMPACT_ATOMS: atom_id res chain seq x y z
N MET A 1 7.25 -2.80 17.39
CA MET A 1 6.76 -2.46 16.07
C MET A 1 7.23 -1.07 15.69
N SER A 2 7.51 -0.92 14.49
CA SER A 2 8.14 0.27 13.98
C SER A 2 7.18 1.45 13.87
N ASN A 3 7.64 2.64 14.28
CA ASN A 3 6.99 3.91 13.97
C ASN A 3 7.63 4.56 12.75
N ASP A 4 8.44 3.78 12.01
CA ASP A 4 9.12 4.28 10.84
C ASP A 4 8.11 4.77 9.81
N PHE A 5 8.46 5.88 9.17
CA PHE A 5 7.64 6.45 8.11
C PHE A 5 6.27 6.89 8.61
N LYS A 6 6.23 7.46 9.82
CA LYS A 6 4.96 7.85 10.43
C LYS A 6 4.16 8.81 9.54
N LYS A 7 4.84 9.79 8.93
CA LYS A 7 4.16 10.74 8.05
C LYS A 7 3.59 10.03 6.83
N GLU A 8 4.41 9.20 6.20
CA GLU A 8 3.99 8.46 5.00
C GLU A 8 2.85 7.50 5.31
N ARG A 9 2.92 6.82 6.46
CA ARG A 9 1.86 5.91 6.90
C ARG A 9 0.55 6.66 7.14
N THR A 10 0.64 7.82 7.77
CA THR A 10 -0.54 8.63 8.06
C THR A 10 -1.18 9.15 6.76
N ASP A 11 -0.35 9.62 5.84
CA ASP A 11 -0.85 10.14 4.58
C ASP A 11 -1.51 9.04 3.75
N LEU A 12 -0.91 7.85 3.70
CA LEU A 12 -1.47 6.75 2.95
C LEU A 12 -2.78 6.24 3.59
N ALA A 13 -2.81 6.14 4.90
CA ALA A 13 -4.04 5.75 5.60
C ALA A 13 -5.17 6.74 5.32
N ALA A 14 -4.85 8.03 5.26
CA ALA A 14 -5.84 9.05 4.91
C ALA A 14 -6.36 8.83 3.49
N ALA A 15 -5.50 8.45 2.55
CA ALA A 15 -5.92 8.16 1.19
C ALA A 15 -6.92 7.01 1.13
N PHE A 16 -6.68 5.95 1.91
CA PHE A 16 -7.62 4.84 2.00
C PHE A 16 -8.99 5.28 2.53
N ARG A 17 -8.97 6.11 3.58
CA ARG A 17 -10.21 6.61 4.17
C ARG A 17 -10.99 7.49 3.20
N TRP A 18 -10.29 8.34 2.45
CA TRP A 18 -10.92 9.18 1.43
C TRP A 18 -11.50 8.34 0.30
N ALA A 19 -10.78 7.31 -0.15
CA ALA A 19 -11.28 6.43 -1.19
C ALA A 19 -12.55 5.73 -0.74
N ALA A 20 -12.61 5.26 0.49
CA ALA A 20 -13.81 4.62 1.03
C ALA A 20 -14.97 5.60 1.08
N ARG A 21 -14.71 6.83 1.53
CA ARG A 21 -15.73 7.86 1.64
C ARG A 21 -16.31 8.26 0.28
N LEU A 22 -15.48 8.20 -0.77
CA LEU A 22 -15.88 8.56 -2.11
C LEU A 22 -16.37 7.35 -2.94
N ASN A 23 -16.50 6.19 -2.30
CA ASN A 23 -16.93 4.94 -2.96
C ASN A 23 -16.02 4.55 -4.12
N MET A 24 -14.72 4.73 -3.94
CA MET A 24 -13.73 4.40 -4.97
C MET A 24 -13.02 3.09 -4.68
N HIS A 25 -13.66 2.20 -3.96
CA HIS A 25 -13.08 0.91 -3.61
C HIS A 25 -14.08 -0.22 -3.86
N GLU A 26 -13.57 -1.43 -4.02
CA GLU A 26 -14.39 -2.62 -4.24
C GLU A 26 -13.91 -3.71 -3.28
N ALA A 27 -14.58 -3.83 -2.14
CA ALA A 27 -14.28 -4.83 -1.11
C ALA A 27 -12.80 -4.80 -0.75
N VAL A 28 -12.09 -5.93 -0.90
CA VAL A 28 -10.68 -6.04 -0.56
C VAL A 28 -9.78 -6.17 -1.80
N ALA A 29 -10.34 -5.89 -2.98
CA ALA A 29 -9.63 -6.09 -4.24
C ALA A 29 -8.70 -4.94 -4.61
N ASN A 30 -8.77 -3.82 -3.91
CA ASN A 30 -8.00 -2.63 -4.24
C ASN A 30 -6.75 -2.53 -3.37
N HIS A 31 -5.72 -1.84 -3.87
CA HIS A 31 -4.50 -1.64 -3.08
C HIS A 31 -3.82 -0.33 -3.47
N PHE A 32 -3.30 0.35 -2.45
CA PHE A 32 -2.56 1.61 -2.60
C PHE A 32 -1.19 1.42 -1.99
N SER A 33 -0.18 2.01 -2.60
CA SER A 33 1.18 1.98 -2.06
C SER A 33 1.83 3.36 -2.08
N PHE A 34 2.82 3.52 -1.20
CA PHE A 34 3.57 4.76 -1.09
C PHE A 34 5.04 4.38 -0.93
N ALA A 35 5.87 4.76 -1.89
CA ALA A 35 7.31 4.47 -1.86
C ALA A 35 7.98 5.30 -0.76
N VAL A 36 8.81 4.64 0.04
CA VAL A 36 9.52 5.30 1.14
C VAL A 36 11.02 5.32 0.93
N SER A 37 11.54 4.53 -0.02
CA SER A 37 12.96 4.60 -0.41
C SER A 37 13.11 5.41 -1.69
N GLU A 38 14.29 5.99 -1.85
CA GLU A 38 14.57 6.86 -3.00
C GLU A 38 14.46 6.09 -4.32
N ASP A 39 14.93 4.85 -4.33
CA ASP A 39 14.91 4.01 -5.55
C ASP A 39 13.57 3.29 -5.77
N GLY A 40 12.61 3.44 -4.88
CA GLY A 40 11.31 2.81 -5.01
C GLY A 40 11.26 1.34 -4.62
N SER A 41 12.36 0.78 -4.11
CA SER A 41 12.38 -0.64 -3.75
C SER A 41 11.60 -0.93 -2.47
N GLN A 42 11.46 0.04 -1.59
CA GLN A 42 10.68 -0.11 -0.35
C GLN A 42 9.44 0.76 -0.40
N PHE A 43 8.32 0.19 -0.04
CA PHE A 43 7.04 0.90 -0.08
C PHE A 43 6.08 0.33 0.96
N LEU A 44 5.14 1.18 1.36
CA LEU A 44 4.05 0.78 2.25
C LEU A 44 2.89 0.31 1.40
N LEU A 45 2.18 -0.72 1.89
CA LEU A 45 1.06 -1.32 1.17
C LEU A 45 0.03 -1.77 2.19
N ASN A 46 -1.24 -1.80 1.79
CA ASN A 46 -2.31 -2.22 2.70
C ASN A 46 -2.29 -3.74 2.88
N PRO A 47 -2.61 -4.21 4.10
CA PRO A 47 -2.74 -5.65 4.34
C PRO A 47 -3.97 -6.21 3.63
N ILE A 48 -3.94 -7.51 3.38
CA ILE A 48 -5.10 -8.17 2.79
C ILE A 48 -6.23 -8.25 3.83
N GLY A 49 -7.46 -8.12 3.37
CA GLY A 49 -8.64 -8.42 4.18
C GLY A 49 -9.14 -7.29 5.07
N ILE A 50 -8.57 -6.10 4.99
CA ILE A 50 -9.06 -4.96 5.77
C ILE A 50 -9.72 -3.97 4.82
N HIS A 51 -10.96 -3.62 5.12
CA HIS A 51 -11.70 -2.63 4.33
C HIS A 51 -11.03 -1.25 4.45
N PHE A 52 -11.03 -0.50 3.38
CA PHE A 52 -10.36 0.80 3.35
C PHE A 52 -10.81 1.74 4.48
N SER A 53 -12.09 1.67 4.85
CA SER A 53 -12.62 2.52 5.93
C SER A 53 -12.05 2.16 7.30
N GLN A 54 -11.42 1.01 7.43
CA GLN A 54 -10.88 0.50 8.69
C GLN A 54 -9.36 0.55 8.76
N ILE A 55 -8.68 0.94 7.68
CA ILE A 55 -7.22 0.93 7.65
C ILE A 55 -6.67 2.08 8.48
N CYS A 56 -5.78 1.73 9.42
CA CYS A 56 -5.04 2.69 10.23
C CYS A 56 -3.58 2.73 9.76
N ALA A 57 -2.88 3.80 10.10
CA ALA A 57 -1.47 3.95 9.72
C ALA A 57 -0.62 2.76 10.17
N SER A 58 -0.92 2.22 11.37
CA SER A 58 -0.18 1.09 11.91
C SER A 58 -0.47 -0.23 11.22
N ASP A 59 -1.54 -0.32 10.42
CA ASP A 59 -1.87 -1.53 9.69
C ASP A 59 -1.04 -1.71 8.44
N LEU A 60 -0.46 -0.63 7.94
CA LEU A 60 0.28 -0.67 6.68
C LEU A 60 1.56 -1.49 6.82
N ILE A 61 1.87 -2.25 5.78
CA ILE A 61 3.01 -3.18 5.79
C ILE A 61 4.15 -2.58 4.99
N LEU A 62 5.34 -2.59 5.56
CA LEU A 62 6.55 -2.17 4.82
C LEU A 62 7.04 -3.34 3.99
N ILE A 63 7.09 -3.15 2.70
CA ILE A 63 7.46 -4.17 1.72
C ILE A 63 8.75 -3.76 1.01
N ASP A 64 9.59 -4.76 0.72
CA ASP A 64 10.79 -4.55 -0.09
C ASP A 64 10.66 -5.42 -1.34
N SER A 65 10.64 -4.79 -2.52
CA SER A 65 10.49 -5.52 -3.78
C SER A 65 11.65 -6.45 -4.08
N ASN A 66 12.79 -6.24 -3.43
CA ASN A 66 13.98 -7.09 -3.60
C ASN A 66 14.06 -8.21 -2.56
N ASN A 67 13.09 -8.29 -1.66
CA ASN A 67 13.12 -9.26 -0.58
C ASN A 67 11.73 -9.86 -0.36
N SER A 68 11.50 -11.02 -0.94
CA SER A 68 10.19 -11.68 -0.87
C SER A 68 9.81 -12.10 0.54
N THR A 69 10.77 -12.17 1.48
CA THR A 69 10.45 -12.51 2.85
C THR A 69 9.57 -11.46 3.53
N THR A 70 9.54 -10.24 3.00
CA THR A 70 8.64 -9.21 3.53
C THR A 70 7.17 -9.59 3.33
N MET A 71 6.89 -10.54 2.43
CA MET A 71 5.54 -11.07 2.22
C MET A 71 5.17 -12.19 3.18
N SER A 72 6.08 -12.59 4.06
CA SER A 72 5.83 -13.65 5.04
C SER A 72 5.27 -13.11 6.36
N GLN A 73 4.94 -11.83 6.41
CA GLN A 73 4.40 -11.20 7.61
C GLN A 73 2.93 -11.59 7.79
N PRO A 74 2.44 -11.62 9.06
CA PRO A 74 1.00 -11.75 9.29
C PRO A 74 0.27 -10.62 8.58
N ASN A 75 -0.87 -10.92 8.00
CA ASN A 75 -1.68 -9.95 7.25
C ASN A 75 -0.95 -9.38 6.04
N ALA A 76 -0.05 -10.16 5.46
CA ALA A 76 0.68 -9.73 4.28
C ALA A 76 -0.27 -9.30 3.17
N PRO A 77 0.17 -8.37 2.29
CA PRO A 77 -0.68 -7.95 1.17
C PRO A 77 -0.88 -9.08 0.16
N ASP A 78 -1.81 -8.86 -0.75
CA ASP A 78 -2.02 -9.73 -1.90
C ASP A 78 -0.71 -9.87 -2.67
N PRO A 79 -0.27 -11.10 -3.01
CA PRO A 79 0.95 -11.29 -3.81
C PRO A 79 0.93 -10.54 -5.15
N THR A 80 -0.23 -10.42 -5.77
CA THR A 80 -0.37 -9.66 -7.00
C THR A 80 -0.02 -8.19 -6.77
N ALA A 81 -0.45 -7.63 -5.65
CA ALA A 81 -0.14 -6.25 -5.29
C ALA A 81 1.36 -6.06 -5.10
N TRP A 82 2.04 -7.03 -4.44
CA TRP A 82 3.49 -6.97 -4.28
C TRP A 82 4.20 -6.88 -5.63
N ALA A 83 3.80 -7.72 -6.57
CA ALA A 83 4.43 -7.75 -7.90
C ALA A 83 4.17 -6.47 -8.69
N ILE A 84 2.93 -6.02 -8.73
CA ILE A 84 2.55 -4.85 -9.52
C ILE A 84 3.15 -3.57 -8.95
N HIS A 85 2.95 -3.33 -7.65
CA HIS A 85 3.45 -2.10 -7.03
C HIS A 85 4.96 -2.08 -6.99
N GLY A 86 5.60 -3.23 -6.72
CA GLY A 86 7.04 -3.32 -6.74
C GLY A 86 7.62 -2.97 -8.09
N ALA A 87 7.04 -3.50 -9.18
CA ALA A 87 7.51 -3.20 -10.52
C ALA A 87 7.32 -1.73 -10.88
N MET A 88 6.16 -1.16 -10.53
CA MET A 88 5.87 0.23 -10.85
C MET A 88 6.78 1.20 -10.12
N HIS A 89 6.99 1.01 -8.82
CA HIS A 89 7.87 1.88 -8.04
C HIS A 89 9.32 1.76 -8.51
N ARG A 90 9.76 0.53 -8.79
CA ARG A 90 11.15 0.29 -9.20
C ARG A 90 11.46 0.89 -10.56
N ASN A 91 10.52 0.80 -11.49
CA ASN A 91 10.72 1.31 -12.84
C ASN A 91 10.41 2.81 -12.97
N ASN A 92 9.71 3.38 -12.00
CA ASN A 92 9.34 4.79 -12.00
C ASN A 92 9.56 5.37 -10.61
N PRO A 93 10.83 5.57 -10.19
CA PRO A 93 11.09 6.03 -8.81
C PRO A 93 10.43 7.35 -8.46
N GLN A 94 10.16 8.20 -9.44
CA GLN A 94 9.46 9.47 -9.21
C GLN A 94 7.97 9.27 -8.91
N ALA A 95 7.40 8.11 -9.24
CA ALA A 95 6.02 7.79 -8.90
C ALA A 95 5.97 7.29 -7.46
N ARG A 96 5.80 8.23 -6.53
CA ARG A 96 5.91 7.93 -5.10
C ARG A 96 4.67 7.23 -4.54
N CYS A 97 3.51 7.48 -5.14
CA CYS A 97 2.25 6.92 -4.66
C CYS A 97 1.52 6.27 -5.83
N ILE A 98 1.05 5.04 -5.63
CA ILE A 98 0.32 4.30 -6.66
C ILE A 98 -1.01 3.86 -6.06
N LEU A 99 -2.09 4.26 -6.73
CA LEU A 99 -3.45 3.98 -6.29
C LEU A 99 -4.14 3.08 -7.31
N HIS A 100 -4.46 1.87 -6.88
CA HIS A 100 -5.22 0.92 -7.70
C HIS A 100 -6.60 0.75 -7.09
N ALA A 101 -7.59 1.33 -7.74
CA ALA A 101 -8.97 1.30 -7.24
C ALA A 101 -9.91 0.86 -8.36
N HIS A 102 -11.09 0.38 -7.95
CA HIS A 102 -12.14 -0.03 -8.88
C HIS A 102 -13.38 0.83 -8.62
N PRO A 103 -13.37 2.09 -9.04
CA PRO A 103 -14.54 2.94 -8.84
C PRO A 103 -15.72 2.44 -9.67
N LYS A 104 -16.91 2.80 -9.25
CA LYS A 104 -18.12 2.38 -9.92
C LYS A 104 -18.20 2.91 -11.35
N TYR A 105 -17.59 4.06 -11.58
CA TYR A 105 -17.61 4.71 -12.88
C TYR A 105 -16.22 4.89 -13.44
#